data_694f165be475b228682327d0f70459f3
#
_entry.id   694f165be475b228682327d0f70459f3
#
_cell.length_a   1.000
_cell.length_b   1.000
_cell.length_c   1.000
_cell.angle_alpha   90.00
_cell.angle_beta   90.00
_cell.angle_gamma   90.00
#
_symmetry.space_group_name_H-M   'P 1'
#
loop_
_entity.id
_entity.type
_entity.pdbx_description
1 polymer ?
#
loop_
_entity_poly.entity_id
_entity_poly.type
_entity_poly.pdbx_seq_one_letter_code
_entity_poly.pdbx_strand_id
1 'polypeptide(L)'
;MSRQDGGTPGIPETQGDGAATGGSTGDAAGGPTAGAAGGPTAGPTAGSTGGSAGAPAGARRGRPRSEGVERAVFDAVGGLLDEGVPLAELSIERIARTAGVGKATIYRRWTGKEELFVDLLRSMEPPDPVLSGTSVRGDLVILLESMRERGVAKRTSSLLHNAFAQMQLYPRLWEAYHHTVIEPRRRLSLDTVRRGMEQGEIRDDLDIEFVNDLLTGPLLLRTVIRPGASLEPGLAERVVDTVMEGLRPRD
;
A
#
# COMPACT_ATOMS: atom_id res chain seq x y z
N MET A 1 -46.88 24.55 33.14
CA MET A 1 -46.54 25.96 32.97
C MET A 1 -45.06 26.10 32.75
N SER A 2 -44.73 26.82 31.72
CA SER A 2 -43.48 27.38 31.20
C SER A 2 -42.69 26.50 30.27
N ARG A 3 -42.87 26.78 28.98
CA ARG A 3 -42.00 26.51 27.86
C ARG A 3 -40.77 27.40 27.94
N GLN A 4 -39.58 26.88 27.58
CA GLN A 4 -38.50 27.74 27.12
C GLN A 4 -37.92 27.18 25.83
N ASP A 5 -38.07 28.00 24.81
CA ASP A 5 -37.41 27.93 23.50
C ASP A 5 -35.92 28.23 23.70
N GLY A 6 -35.05 27.55 22.93
CA GLY A 6 -33.63 27.83 22.90
C GLY A 6 -33.04 27.51 21.53
N GLY A 7 -32.88 28.55 20.76
CA GLY A 7 -32.52 28.61 19.36
C GLY A 7 -31.17 27.99 18.99
N THR A 8 -31.14 27.56 17.75
CA THR A 8 -29.98 27.16 16.94
C THR A 8 -29.12 28.38 16.56
N PRO A 9 -27.81 28.37 16.73
CA PRO A 9 -26.96 29.40 16.13
C PRO A 9 -26.55 29.02 14.70
N GLY A 10 -26.83 29.98 13.81
CA GLY A 10 -26.52 29.93 12.37
C GLY A 10 -25.02 30.02 12.09
N ILE A 11 -24.63 29.40 11.00
CA ILE A 11 -23.33 29.47 10.36
C ILE A 11 -23.30 30.74 9.47
N PRO A 12 -22.26 31.57 9.50
CA PRO A 12 -22.14 32.68 8.57
C PRO A 12 -21.57 32.22 7.22
N GLU A 13 -22.29 32.55 6.15
CA GLU A 13 -21.80 32.59 4.78
C GLU A 13 -20.83 33.76 4.60
N THR A 14 -19.66 33.51 4.04
CA THR A 14 -18.81 34.56 3.48
C THR A 14 -18.74 34.41 1.95
N GLN A 15 -19.42 35.30 1.28
CA GLN A 15 -19.23 35.73 -0.10
C GLN A 15 -17.97 36.57 -0.21
N GLY A 16 -17.27 36.46 -1.34
CA GLY A 16 -16.20 37.36 -1.75
C GLY A 16 -15.63 36.89 -3.07
N ASP A 17 -16.08 37.38 -4.00
CA ASP A 17 -15.98 38.17 -5.20
C ASP A 17 -14.55 38.61 -5.58
N GLY A 18 -14.27 38.58 -6.91
CA GLY A 18 -13.28 39.47 -7.55
C GLY A 18 -12.24 38.77 -8.44
N ALA A 19 -12.53 38.55 -9.72
CA ALA A 19 -12.05 39.29 -10.91
C ALA A 19 -10.50 39.34 -11.06
N ALA A 20 -9.99 38.77 -12.09
CA ALA A 20 -9.80 39.16 -13.50
C ALA A 20 -8.38 39.61 -13.85
N THR A 21 -7.97 39.19 -15.02
CA THR A 21 -7.19 39.83 -16.09
C THR A 21 -5.68 39.72 -16.15
N GLY A 22 -5.27 39.35 -17.35
CA GLY A 22 -4.11 39.80 -18.12
C GLY A 22 -3.01 38.76 -18.27
N GLY A 23 -2.73 38.12 -19.38
CA GLY A 23 -2.54 38.59 -20.74
C GLY A 23 -1.08 38.83 -21.01
N SER A 24 -0.43 38.03 -21.83
CA SER A 24 0.46 38.48 -22.90
C SER A 24 1.41 37.38 -23.39
N THR A 25 1.20 36.92 -24.53
CA THR A 25 2.03 36.63 -25.71
C THR A 25 3.54 36.95 -25.65
N GLY A 26 4.33 36.01 -26.16
CA GLY A 26 5.73 36.22 -26.51
C GLY A 26 6.30 35.03 -27.28
N ASP A 27 6.22 35.15 -28.55
CA ASP A 27 6.70 34.39 -29.70
C ASP A 27 8.24 34.46 -29.84
N ALA A 28 8.87 33.48 -30.45
CA ALA A 28 10.00 33.49 -31.42
C ALA A 28 10.86 32.22 -31.28
N ALA A 29 10.76 31.29 -32.14
CA ALA A 29 11.43 30.98 -33.39
C ALA A 29 12.97 31.03 -33.37
N GLY A 30 13.59 29.89 -33.71
CA GLY A 30 15.00 29.82 -34.07
C GLY A 30 15.54 28.38 -34.14
N GLY A 31 15.38 27.72 -35.28
CA GLY A 31 16.25 26.61 -35.69
C GLY A 31 17.28 27.12 -36.69
N PRO A 32 17.90 26.30 -37.52
CA PRO A 32 18.73 25.10 -37.25
C PRO A 32 20.13 25.29 -37.84
N THR A 33 21.10 24.41 -37.58
CA THR A 33 22.19 24.16 -38.55
C THR A 33 22.78 22.76 -38.37
N ALA A 34 22.99 22.16 -39.55
CA ALA A 34 23.58 20.88 -39.88
C ALA A 34 25.12 20.98 -40.01
N GLY A 35 25.77 19.81 -40.00
CA GLY A 35 27.16 19.60 -40.46
C GLY A 35 27.65 18.26 -39.93
N ALA A 36 27.63 17.22 -40.64
CA ALA A 36 28.33 16.67 -41.79
C ALA A 36 29.67 16.01 -41.40
N ALA A 37 29.70 14.69 -41.55
CA ALA A 37 30.56 13.80 -42.28
C ALA A 37 32.04 13.59 -41.84
N GLY A 38 32.41 12.30 -41.72
CA GLY A 38 33.79 11.84 -41.77
C GLY A 38 33.97 10.39 -41.31
N GLY A 39 33.79 9.41 -42.20
CA GLY A 39 34.44 8.13 -42.12
C GLY A 39 35.55 8.09 -43.17
N PRO A 40 36.13 6.95 -43.54
CA PRO A 40 36.48 5.70 -42.84
C PRO A 40 37.96 5.35 -42.98
N THR A 41 38.46 4.30 -42.32
CA THR A 41 39.49 3.41 -42.95
C THR A 41 39.64 2.08 -42.22
N ALA A 42 39.90 1.10 -43.05
CA ALA A 42 39.90 -0.34 -42.90
C ALA A 42 41.14 -0.93 -42.18
N GLY A 43 40.93 -2.08 -41.59
CA GLY A 43 41.55 -3.29 -41.27
C GLY A 43 43.00 -3.64 -41.76
N PRO A 44 43.43 -4.93 -41.77
CA PRO A 44 43.19 -6.08 -40.90
C PRO A 44 44.52 -6.74 -40.43
N THR A 45 44.45 -7.80 -39.60
CA THR A 45 45.25 -9.07 -39.67
C THR A 45 45.20 -9.78 -38.33
N ALA A 46 44.65 -10.92 -38.23
CA ALA A 46 45.09 -12.32 -38.35
C ALA A 46 46.09 -12.80 -37.27
N GLY A 47 45.68 -13.87 -36.59
CA GLY A 47 46.59 -14.88 -36.04
C GLY A 47 46.32 -15.27 -34.61
N SER A 48 45.71 -16.32 -34.38
CA SER A 48 46.05 -17.72 -34.14
C SER A 48 45.90 -18.23 -32.72
N THR A 49 45.05 -19.22 -32.61
CA THR A 49 45.07 -20.47 -31.81
C THR A 49 45.48 -20.48 -30.34
N GLY A 50 44.60 -21.12 -29.56
CA GLY A 50 45.01 -21.87 -28.37
C GLY A 50 44.00 -22.06 -27.29
N GLY A 51 43.26 -23.17 -27.32
CA GLY A 51 43.03 -24.05 -26.16
C GLY A 51 42.05 -23.69 -25.09
N SER A 52 40.86 -24.27 -25.17
CA SER A 52 40.23 -25.14 -24.18
C SER A 52 40.30 -24.75 -22.70
N ALA A 53 39.17 -24.46 -22.11
CA ALA A 53 38.62 -25.21 -20.99
C ALA A 53 37.33 -24.52 -20.50
N GLY A 54 36.30 -25.33 -20.33
CA GLY A 54 34.96 -24.95 -19.99
C GLY A 54 34.82 -24.04 -18.79
N ALA A 55 34.04 -23.00 -18.98
CA ALA A 55 33.47 -22.22 -17.93
C ALA A 55 32.11 -22.82 -17.58
N PRO A 56 31.81 -23.08 -16.30
CA PRO A 56 30.47 -23.47 -15.91
C PRO A 56 29.55 -22.28 -16.04
N ALA A 57 28.40 -22.59 -16.56
CA ALA A 57 27.27 -21.71 -16.81
C ALA A 57 26.90 -20.74 -15.72
N GLY A 58 26.67 -19.50 -16.14
CA GLY A 58 25.59 -18.67 -15.74
C GLY A 58 25.22 -18.63 -14.25
N ALA A 59 25.96 -17.92 -13.44
CA ALA A 59 25.48 -17.37 -12.20
C ALA A 59 24.35 -16.39 -12.52
N ARG A 60 23.16 -16.71 -12.06
CA ARG A 60 21.96 -15.85 -12.07
C ARG A 60 22.24 -14.52 -11.35
N ARG A 61 22.66 -13.51 -12.11
CA ARG A 61 23.12 -12.20 -11.61
C ARG A 61 22.01 -11.17 -11.34
N GLY A 62 20.73 -11.57 -11.17
CA GLY A 62 19.63 -10.61 -11.06
C GLY A 62 19.03 -10.43 -9.64
N ARG A 63 19.00 -11.46 -8.82
CA ARG A 63 18.23 -11.48 -7.57
C ARG A 63 18.92 -10.84 -6.35
N PRO A 64 20.21 -11.06 -6.03
CA PRO A 64 20.80 -10.55 -4.78
C PRO A 64 20.98 -9.03 -4.71
N ARG A 65 21.31 -8.36 -5.85
CA ARG A 65 21.50 -6.90 -5.89
C ARG A 65 20.20 -6.13 -5.81
N SER A 66 19.13 -6.69 -6.30
CA SER A 66 17.79 -6.09 -6.30
C SER A 66 17.20 -6.04 -4.88
N GLU A 67 17.27 -7.13 -4.14
CA GLU A 67 16.78 -7.22 -2.74
C GLU A 67 17.62 -6.35 -1.79
N GLY A 68 18.94 -6.24 -2.04
CA GLY A 68 19.83 -5.39 -1.25
C GLY A 68 19.53 -3.89 -1.39
N VAL A 69 19.18 -3.45 -2.60
CA VAL A 69 18.78 -2.06 -2.84
C VAL A 69 17.46 -1.73 -2.14
N GLU A 70 16.48 -2.63 -2.24
CA GLU A 70 15.18 -2.45 -1.60
C GLU A 70 15.31 -2.33 -0.08
N ARG A 71 16.05 -3.26 0.53
CA ARG A 71 16.33 -3.21 1.96
C ARG A 71 17.03 -1.91 2.35
N ALA A 72 18.09 -1.50 1.63
CA ALA A 72 18.81 -0.26 1.93
C ALA A 72 17.90 0.98 1.83
N VAL A 73 16.96 1.01 0.88
CA VAL A 73 15.98 2.09 0.73
C VAL A 73 14.97 2.07 1.87
N PHE A 74 14.47 0.90 2.25
CA PHE A 74 13.51 0.76 3.35
C PHE A 74 14.14 1.09 4.70
N ASP A 75 15.37 0.64 4.96
CA ASP A 75 16.14 0.98 6.15
C ASP A 75 16.39 2.49 6.24
N ALA A 76 16.70 3.14 5.11
CA ALA A 76 16.90 4.58 5.06
C ALA A 76 15.61 5.36 5.37
N VAL A 77 14.46 4.93 4.83
CA VAL A 77 13.17 5.55 5.14
C VAL A 77 12.81 5.34 6.61
N GLY A 78 12.97 4.10 7.10
CA GLY A 78 12.73 3.75 8.50
C GLY A 78 13.54 4.62 9.45
N GLY A 79 14.85 4.71 9.24
CA GLY A 79 15.75 5.55 10.04
C GLY A 79 15.36 7.03 10.05
N LEU A 80 14.99 7.58 8.88
CA LEU A 80 14.54 8.98 8.80
C LEU A 80 13.21 9.22 9.55
N LEU A 81 12.29 8.27 9.52
CA LEU A 81 11.05 8.35 10.29
C LEU A 81 11.29 8.21 11.81
N ASP A 82 12.23 7.34 12.21
CA ASP A 82 12.62 7.19 13.62
C ASP A 82 13.37 8.42 14.16
N GLU A 83 14.08 9.15 13.30
CA GLU A 83 14.65 10.46 13.58
C GLU A 83 13.59 11.58 13.68
N GLY A 84 12.32 11.26 13.46
CA GLY A 84 11.21 12.21 13.52
C GLY A 84 11.02 13.05 12.26
N VAL A 85 11.64 12.68 11.13
CA VAL A 85 11.43 13.38 9.86
C VAL A 85 10.01 13.11 9.36
N PRO A 86 9.18 14.16 9.15
CA PRO A 86 7.82 13.97 8.65
C PRO A 86 7.81 13.32 7.25
N LEU A 87 6.81 12.50 6.99
CA LEU A 87 6.59 11.85 5.69
C LEU A 87 6.57 12.85 4.52
N ALA A 88 6.06 14.07 4.77
CA ALA A 88 6.03 15.15 3.78
C ALA A 88 7.43 15.56 3.31
N GLU A 89 8.38 15.59 4.23
CA GLU A 89 9.75 16.06 3.99
C GLU A 89 10.67 14.97 3.41
N LEU A 90 10.20 13.73 3.36
CA LEU A 90 10.92 12.63 2.73
C LEU A 90 10.85 12.77 1.20
N SER A 91 11.90 13.29 0.60
CA SER A 91 12.06 13.32 -0.86
C SER A 91 12.85 12.12 -1.36
N ILE A 92 12.63 11.72 -2.62
CA ILE A 92 13.42 10.65 -3.26
C ILE A 92 14.92 10.98 -3.23
N GLU A 93 15.30 12.26 -3.31
CA GLU A 93 16.69 12.70 -3.17
C GLU A 93 17.27 12.40 -1.80
N ARG A 94 16.52 12.73 -0.74
CA ARG A 94 16.95 12.51 0.64
C ARG A 94 17.07 11.01 0.90
N ILE A 95 16.07 10.22 0.50
CA ILE A 95 16.06 8.77 0.61
C ILE A 95 17.24 8.14 -0.13
N ALA A 96 17.47 8.51 -1.39
CA ALA A 96 18.57 8.00 -2.20
C ALA A 96 19.95 8.28 -1.57
N ARG A 97 20.15 9.49 -1.06
CA ARG A 97 21.38 9.89 -0.37
C ARG A 97 21.59 9.08 0.91
N THR A 98 20.56 8.93 1.72
CA THR A 98 20.63 8.16 2.99
C THR A 98 20.85 6.67 2.73
N ALA A 99 20.20 6.10 1.70
CA ALA A 99 20.36 4.71 1.30
C ALA A 99 21.67 4.41 0.55
N GLY A 100 22.45 5.43 0.17
CA GLY A 100 23.67 5.26 -0.61
C GLY A 100 23.42 4.76 -2.04
N VAL A 101 22.26 5.07 -2.63
CA VAL A 101 21.88 4.61 -3.99
C VAL A 101 21.59 5.81 -4.90
N GLY A 102 21.70 5.59 -6.22
CA GLY A 102 21.34 6.62 -7.19
C GLY A 102 19.81 6.78 -7.31
N LYS A 103 19.29 8.02 -7.50
CA LYS A 103 17.87 8.28 -7.76
C LYS A 103 17.31 7.41 -8.88
N ALA A 104 18.05 7.24 -9.98
CA ALA A 104 17.64 6.40 -11.11
C ALA A 104 17.40 4.92 -10.69
N THR A 105 18.10 4.46 -9.64
CA THR A 105 17.90 3.11 -9.10
C THR A 105 16.56 3.01 -8.36
N ILE A 106 16.15 4.05 -7.66
CA ILE A 106 14.84 4.13 -7.00
C ILE A 106 13.74 4.21 -8.06
N TYR A 107 13.83 5.15 -9.01
CA TYR A 107 12.82 5.33 -10.06
C TYR A 107 12.65 4.13 -11.01
N ARG A 108 13.64 3.24 -11.11
CA ARG A 108 13.50 2.00 -11.86
C ARG A 108 12.58 0.99 -11.16
N ARG A 109 12.39 1.10 -9.86
CA ARG A 109 11.55 0.19 -9.04
C ARG A 109 10.21 0.79 -8.67
N TRP A 110 10.19 2.06 -8.33
CA TRP A 110 9.01 2.78 -7.89
C TRP A 110 8.80 4.00 -8.77
N THR A 111 7.60 4.15 -9.30
CA THR A 111 7.25 5.29 -10.17
C THR A 111 7.21 6.61 -9.40
N GLY A 112 7.09 6.52 -8.06
CA GLY A 112 7.04 7.68 -7.19
C GLY A 112 7.20 7.32 -5.71
N LYS A 113 7.10 8.34 -4.90
CA LYS A 113 7.23 8.29 -3.44
C LYS A 113 6.09 7.46 -2.81
N GLU A 114 4.89 7.59 -3.36
CA GLU A 114 3.70 6.91 -2.87
C GLU A 114 3.84 5.39 -3.02
N GLU A 115 4.26 4.91 -4.17
CA GLU A 115 4.49 3.49 -4.42
C GLU A 115 5.59 2.92 -3.51
N LEU A 116 6.68 3.66 -3.34
CA LEU A 116 7.75 3.28 -2.42
C LEU A 116 7.24 3.13 -0.98
N PHE A 117 6.44 4.07 -0.50
CA PHE A 117 5.89 3.99 0.86
C PHE A 117 4.85 2.88 1.01
N VAL A 118 4.03 2.62 0.00
CA VAL A 118 3.10 1.47 0.02
C VAL A 118 3.87 0.16 0.14
N ASP A 119 4.93 -0.02 -0.65
CA ASP A 119 5.76 -1.23 -0.59
C ASP A 119 6.50 -1.36 0.74
N LEU A 120 7.02 -0.25 1.30
CA LEU A 120 7.60 -0.24 2.64
C LEU A 120 6.59 -0.72 3.68
N LEU A 121 5.39 -0.14 3.71
CA LEU A 121 4.34 -0.53 4.66
C LEU A 121 3.95 -1.99 4.52
N ARG A 122 3.83 -2.47 3.27
CA ARG A 122 3.56 -3.90 3.00
C ARG A 122 4.69 -4.81 3.50
N SER A 123 5.94 -4.41 3.34
CA SER A 123 7.10 -5.20 3.79
C SER A 123 7.18 -5.35 5.31
N MET A 124 6.55 -4.45 6.06
CA MET A 124 6.50 -4.46 7.52
C MET A 124 5.27 -5.18 8.08
N GLU A 125 4.29 -5.50 7.25
CA GLU A 125 3.11 -6.26 7.63
C GLU A 125 3.34 -7.77 7.43
N PRO A 126 2.61 -8.63 8.18
CA PRO A 126 2.53 -10.05 7.87
C PRO A 126 2.06 -10.28 6.42
N PRO A 127 2.55 -11.35 5.76
CA PRO A 127 2.17 -11.65 4.38
C PRO A 127 0.65 -11.88 4.26
N ASP A 128 0.13 -11.67 3.05
CA ASP A 128 -1.26 -11.96 2.78
C ASP A 128 -1.53 -13.47 2.89
N PRO A 129 -2.67 -13.88 3.46
CA PRO A 129 -2.97 -15.27 3.70
C PRO A 129 -3.29 -16.03 2.40
N VAL A 130 -2.97 -17.31 2.40
CA VAL A 130 -3.40 -18.24 1.35
C VAL A 130 -4.64 -18.97 1.85
N LEU A 131 -5.75 -18.83 1.14
CA LEU A 131 -7.01 -19.50 1.47
C LEU A 131 -7.03 -20.92 0.89
N SER A 132 -7.65 -21.85 1.62
CA SER A 132 -7.81 -23.23 1.16
C SER A 132 -8.88 -23.39 0.08
N GLY A 133 -9.91 -22.54 0.12
CA GLY A 133 -11.09 -22.64 -0.74
C GLY A 133 -12.04 -23.80 -0.38
N THR A 134 -11.72 -24.59 0.65
CA THR A 134 -12.45 -25.81 1.00
C THR A 134 -13.51 -25.61 2.08
N SER A 135 -13.38 -24.57 2.91
CA SER A 135 -14.31 -24.25 4.00
C SER A 135 -14.49 -22.75 4.09
N VAL A 136 -15.72 -22.28 3.95
CA VAL A 136 -16.06 -20.85 4.10
C VAL A 136 -15.67 -20.37 5.50
N ARG A 137 -16.09 -21.10 6.55
CA ARG A 137 -15.70 -20.77 7.93
C ARG A 137 -14.19 -20.71 8.10
N GLY A 138 -13.47 -21.74 7.61
CA GLY A 138 -12.01 -21.82 7.73
C GLY A 138 -11.31 -20.66 7.05
N ASP A 139 -11.72 -20.31 5.85
CA ASP A 139 -11.15 -19.19 5.09
C ASP A 139 -11.47 -17.83 5.73
N LEU A 140 -12.68 -17.64 6.28
CA LEU A 140 -13.03 -16.43 7.05
C LEU A 140 -12.15 -16.29 8.31
N VAL A 141 -11.90 -17.39 9.04
CA VAL A 141 -11.00 -17.38 10.20
C VAL A 141 -9.58 -16.98 9.78
N ILE A 142 -9.06 -17.54 8.69
CA ILE A 142 -7.74 -17.19 8.16
C ILE A 142 -7.65 -15.70 7.80
N LEU A 143 -8.67 -15.16 7.13
CA LEU A 143 -8.75 -13.75 6.76
C LEU A 143 -8.76 -12.82 7.98
N LEU A 144 -9.62 -13.13 8.96
CA LEU A 144 -9.73 -12.33 10.16
C LEU A 144 -8.47 -12.45 11.05
N GLU A 145 -7.87 -13.64 11.13
CA GLU A 145 -6.61 -13.83 11.86
C GLU A 145 -5.48 -13.01 11.25
N SER A 146 -5.34 -13.04 9.92
CA SER A 146 -4.38 -12.20 9.22
C SER A 146 -4.62 -10.70 9.48
N MET A 147 -5.89 -10.28 9.58
CA MET A 147 -6.25 -8.90 9.94
C MET A 147 -5.86 -8.59 11.41
N ARG A 148 -6.08 -9.53 12.33
CA ARG A 148 -5.67 -9.41 13.73
C ARG A 148 -4.16 -9.27 13.86
N GLU A 149 -3.38 -10.12 13.19
CA GLU A 149 -1.93 -10.08 13.20
C GLU A 149 -1.38 -8.75 12.69
N ARG A 150 -1.93 -8.22 11.59
CA ARG A 150 -1.60 -6.88 11.10
C ARG A 150 -1.95 -5.79 12.12
N GLY A 151 -3.08 -5.93 12.81
CA GLY A 151 -3.46 -5.04 13.91
C GLY A 151 -2.47 -5.07 15.06
N VAL A 152 -1.97 -6.25 15.42
CA VAL A 152 -0.91 -6.42 16.44
C VAL A 152 0.40 -5.78 15.96
N ALA A 153 0.82 -6.05 14.72
CA ALA A 153 2.04 -5.47 14.14
C ALA A 153 2.00 -3.93 14.15
N LYS A 154 0.86 -3.33 13.78
CA LYS A 154 0.67 -1.87 13.85
C LYS A 154 0.76 -1.29 15.25
N ARG A 155 0.37 -2.05 16.28
CA ARG A 155 0.45 -1.60 17.68
C ARG A 155 1.84 -1.78 18.28
N THR A 156 2.54 -2.84 17.91
CA THR A 156 3.84 -3.19 18.47
C THR A 156 5.01 -2.49 17.80
N SER A 157 4.84 -2.04 16.54
CA SER A 157 5.83 -1.27 15.79
C SER A 157 5.52 0.23 15.87
N SER A 158 6.35 1.00 16.56
CA SER A 158 6.26 2.46 16.59
C SER A 158 6.35 3.07 15.19
N LEU A 159 7.20 2.50 14.35
CA LEU A 159 7.37 2.92 12.96
C LEU A 159 6.08 2.72 12.14
N LEU A 160 5.48 1.52 12.20
CA LEU A 160 4.19 1.27 11.54
C LEU A 160 3.08 2.18 12.08
N HIS A 161 3.01 2.32 13.41
CA HIS A 161 2.02 3.19 14.03
C HIS A 161 2.14 4.64 13.52
N ASN A 162 3.34 5.20 13.56
CA ASN A 162 3.59 6.57 13.11
C ASN A 162 3.37 6.74 11.60
N ALA A 163 3.81 5.77 10.79
CA ALA A 163 3.62 5.79 9.35
C ALA A 163 2.13 5.77 8.98
N PHE A 164 1.32 4.91 9.62
CA PHE A 164 -0.13 4.88 9.39
C PHE A 164 -0.84 6.15 9.87
N ALA A 165 -0.47 6.69 11.03
CA ALA A 165 -1.04 7.94 11.54
C ALA A 165 -0.77 9.11 10.58
N GLN A 166 0.45 9.20 10.04
CA GLN A 166 0.82 10.24 9.07
C GLN A 166 0.19 10.00 7.69
N MET A 167 0.11 8.76 7.23
CA MET A 167 -0.43 8.42 5.91
C MET A 167 -1.84 8.96 5.68
N GLN A 168 -2.69 8.96 6.72
CA GLN A 168 -4.05 9.49 6.65
C GLN A 168 -4.09 11.00 6.34
N LEU A 169 -3.01 11.71 6.62
CA LEU A 169 -2.87 13.14 6.31
C LEU A 169 -2.45 13.39 4.85
N TYR A 170 -2.09 12.34 4.10
CA TYR A 170 -1.64 12.42 2.70
C TYR A 170 -2.60 11.67 1.78
N PRO A 171 -3.60 12.36 1.19
CA PRO A 171 -4.66 11.72 0.41
C PRO A 171 -4.15 10.80 -0.71
N ARG A 172 -3.12 11.21 -1.45
CA ARG A 172 -2.54 10.39 -2.53
C ARG A 172 -1.90 9.09 -2.03
N LEU A 173 -1.19 9.15 -0.90
CA LEU A 173 -0.59 7.97 -0.30
C LEU A 173 -1.67 7.05 0.27
N TRP A 174 -2.68 7.62 0.93
CA TRP A 174 -3.84 6.86 1.41
C TRP A 174 -4.57 6.16 0.27
N GLU A 175 -4.84 6.88 -0.83
CA GLU A 175 -5.48 6.32 -2.02
C GLU A 175 -4.67 5.17 -2.63
N ALA A 176 -3.35 5.36 -2.80
CA ALA A 176 -2.46 4.32 -3.30
C ALA A 176 -2.46 3.07 -2.40
N TYR A 177 -2.39 3.26 -1.08
CA TYR A 177 -2.45 2.16 -0.11
C TYR A 177 -3.83 1.47 -0.14
N HIS A 178 -4.91 2.24 -0.20
CA HIS A 178 -6.26 1.71 -0.28
C HIS A 178 -6.43 0.81 -1.51
N HIS A 179 -6.08 1.31 -2.69
CA HIS A 179 -6.22 0.54 -3.93
C HIS A 179 -5.29 -0.67 -4.02
N THR A 180 -4.06 -0.54 -3.52
CA THR A 180 -3.03 -1.58 -3.69
C THR A 180 -3.07 -2.64 -2.60
N VAL A 181 -3.54 -2.29 -1.40
CA VAL A 181 -3.47 -3.16 -0.22
C VAL A 181 -4.86 -3.47 0.35
N ILE A 182 -5.66 -2.44 0.66
CA ILE A 182 -6.94 -2.65 1.35
C ILE A 182 -7.97 -3.31 0.43
N GLU A 183 -8.14 -2.75 -0.75
CA GLU A 183 -9.18 -3.22 -1.68
C GLU A 183 -8.99 -4.67 -2.17
N PRO A 184 -7.78 -5.15 -2.51
CA PRO A 184 -7.57 -6.57 -2.81
C PRO A 184 -7.93 -7.50 -1.66
N ARG A 185 -7.58 -7.13 -0.41
CA ARG A 185 -7.92 -7.91 0.78
C ARG A 185 -9.42 -7.93 1.05
N ARG A 186 -10.08 -6.79 0.84
CA ARG A 186 -11.53 -6.66 0.95
C ARG A 186 -12.24 -7.54 -0.08
N ARG A 187 -11.80 -7.53 -1.34
CA ARG A 187 -12.34 -8.41 -2.40
C ARG A 187 -12.23 -9.87 -2.01
N LEU A 188 -11.08 -10.30 -1.51
CA LEU A 188 -10.89 -11.69 -1.07
C LEU A 188 -11.89 -12.10 0.03
N SER A 189 -12.19 -11.18 0.95
CA SER A 189 -13.21 -11.40 1.99
C SER A 189 -14.62 -11.49 1.39
N LEU A 190 -14.99 -10.55 0.51
CA LEU A 190 -16.28 -10.55 -0.19
C LEU A 190 -16.48 -11.81 -1.05
N ASP A 191 -15.45 -12.26 -1.76
CA ASP A 191 -15.52 -13.48 -2.57
C ASP A 191 -15.72 -14.72 -1.70
N THR A 192 -15.14 -14.74 -0.49
CA THR A 192 -15.36 -15.82 0.47
C THR A 192 -16.79 -15.80 1.01
N VAL A 193 -17.33 -14.61 1.34
CA VAL A 193 -18.75 -14.46 1.76
C VAL A 193 -19.70 -14.88 0.65
N ARG A 194 -19.46 -14.42 -0.59
CA ARG A 194 -20.27 -14.78 -1.77
C ARG A 194 -20.31 -16.29 -1.96
N ARG A 195 -19.16 -16.95 -1.88
CA ARG A 195 -19.09 -18.40 -1.95
C ARG A 195 -19.93 -19.07 -0.84
N GLY A 196 -19.91 -18.52 0.38
CA GLY A 196 -20.73 -19.03 1.47
C GLY A 196 -22.23 -18.89 1.22
N MET A 197 -22.67 -17.81 0.58
CA MET A 197 -24.06 -17.62 0.14
C MET A 197 -24.44 -18.64 -0.96
N GLU A 198 -23.59 -18.81 -1.96
CA GLU A 198 -23.79 -19.76 -3.05
C GLU A 198 -23.87 -21.23 -2.58
N GLN A 199 -23.13 -21.57 -1.52
CA GLN A 199 -23.12 -22.91 -0.91
C GLN A 199 -24.18 -23.10 0.15
N GLY A 200 -25.00 -22.09 0.47
CA GLY A 200 -26.02 -22.14 1.49
C GLY A 200 -25.48 -22.21 2.93
N GLU A 201 -24.22 -21.87 3.16
CA GLU A 201 -23.65 -21.76 4.51
C GLU A 201 -23.96 -20.39 5.14
N ILE A 202 -24.14 -19.38 4.30
CA ILE A 202 -24.54 -18.01 4.68
C ILE A 202 -25.85 -17.70 3.98
N ARG A 203 -26.78 -17.07 4.70
CA ARG A 203 -28.05 -16.61 4.12
C ARG A 203 -27.82 -15.57 3.03
N ASP A 204 -28.59 -15.63 1.95
CA ASP A 204 -28.44 -14.83 0.75
C ASP A 204 -29.39 -13.60 0.67
N ASP A 205 -30.23 -13.42 1.68
CA ASP A 205 -31.15 -12.29 1.80
C ASP A 205 -30.52 -11.03 2.42
N LEU A 206 -29.23 -11.08 2.74
CA LEU A 206 -28.46 -9.96 3.28
C LEU A 206 -27.52 -9.37 2.23
N ASP A 207 -27.30 -8.07 2.36
CA ASP A 207 -26.27 -7.39 1.58
C ASP A 207 -24.89 -7.94 1.94
N ILE A 208 -24.10 -8.29 0.91
CA ILE A 208 -22.78 -8.92 1.08
C ILE A 208 -21.78 -8.00 1.79
N GLU A 209 -21.89 -6.67 1.56
CA GLU A 209 -21.05 -5.66 2.21
C GLU A 209 -21.38 -5.60 3.69
N PHE A 210 -22.66 -5.62 4.03
CA PHE A 210 -23.11 -5.67 5.42
C PHE A 210 -22.59 -6.91 6.15
N VAL A 211 -22.63 -8.09 5.51
CA VAL A 211 -22.05 -9.32 6.09
C VAL A 211 -20.55 -9.17 6.30
N ASN A 212 -19.83 -8.62 5.33
CA ASN A 212 -18.41 -8.35 5.47
C ASN A 212 -18.10 -7.36 6.61
N ASP A 213 -18.94 -6.33 6.79
CA ASP A 213 -18.78 -5.35 7.87
C ASP A 213 -19.00 -5.98 9.24
N LEU A 214 -19.97 -6.90 9.39
CA LEU A 214 -20.19 -7.65 10.63
C LEU A 214 -18.96 -8.50 11.00
N LEU A 215 -18.29 -9.10 10.01
CA LEU A 215 -17.11 -9.93 10.21
C LEU A 215 -15.87 -9.07 10.55
N THR A 216 -15.62 -8.01 9.80
CA THR A 216 -14.37 -7.23 9.91
C THR A 216 -14.45 -6.14 10.97
N GLY A 217 -15.64 -5.59 11.22
CA GLY A 217 -15.89 -4.46 12.12
C GLY A 217 -15.33 -4.64 13.53
N PRO A 218 -15.52 -5.78 14.21
CA PRO A 218 -14.99 -6.00 15.56
C PRO A 218 -13.47 -5.87 15.66
N LEU A 219 -12.73 -6.31 14.63
CA LEU A 219 -11.26 -6.18 14.58
C LEU A 219 -10.83 -4.76 14.22
N LEU A 220 -11.50 -4.12 13.24
CA LEU A 220 -11.25 -2.72 12.90
C LEU A 220 -11.47 -1.80 14.07
N LEU A 221 -12.60 -1.94 14.76
CA LEU A 221 -12.92 -1.17 15.97
C LEU A 221 -11.82 -1.29 17.02
N ARG A 222 -11.35 -2.51 17.28
CA ARG A 222 -10.27 -2.74 18.25
C ARG A 222 -8.95 -2.17 17.76
N THR A 223 -8.60 -2.35 16.49
CA THR A 223 -7.30 -1.92 15.94
C THR A 223 -7.19 -0.40 15.83
N VAL A 224 -8.26 0.28 15.38
CA VAL A 224 -8.23 1.70 15.01
C VAL A 224 -8.81 2.60 16.12
N ILE A 225 -9.99 2.23 16.64
CA ILE A 225 -10.76 3.12 17.54
C ILE A 225 -10.44 2.83 19.01
N ARG A 226 -10.18 1.57 19.36
CA ARG A 226 -9.95 1.14 20.75
C ARG A 226 -8.57 0.51 20.92
N PRO A 227 -7.47 1.29 20.90
CA PRO A 227 -6.11 0.79 20.91
C PRO A 227 -5.77 -0.06 22.16
N GLY A 228 -6.46 0.15 23.29
CA GLY A 228 -6.32 -0.65 24.50
C GLY A 228 -7.11 -1.97 24.51
N ALA A 229 -7.97 -2.23 23.51
CA ALA A 229 -8.75 -3.47 23.47
C ALA A 229 -7.86 -4.65 23.09
N SER A 230 -8.11 -5.83 23.69
CA SER A 230 -7.33 -7.05 23.42
C SER A 230 -7.46 -7.50 21.96
N LEU A 231 -6.33 -7.88 21.36
CA LEU A 231 -6.20 -8.58 20.08
C LEU A 231 -5.55 -9.95 20.33
N GLU A 232 -6.09 -10.70 21.28
CA GLU A 232 -5.56 -12.02 21.67
C GLU A 232 -5.78 -13.08 20.58
N PRO A 233 -4.96 -14.12 20.54
CA PRO A 233 -5.21 -15.29 19.69
C PRO A 233 -6.60 -15.88 19.93
N GLY A 234 -7.23 -16.39 18.87
CA GLY A 234 -8.60 -16.93 18.91
C GLY A 234 -9.72 -15.88 18.84
N LEU A 235 -9.39 -14.57 18.80
CA LEU A 235 -10.40 -13.53 18.62
C LEU A 235 -11.07 -13.64 17.25
N ALA A 236 -10.30 -13.89 16.20
CA ALA A 236 -10.81 -14.06 14.84
C ALA A 236 -11.81 -15.22 14.77
N GLU A 237 -11.46 -16.37 15.34
CA GLU A 237 -12.33 -17.54 15.38
C GLU A 237 -13.63 -17.28 16.13
N ARG A 238 -13.57 -16.64 17.31
CA ARG A 238 -14.77 -16.27 18.07
C ARG A 238 -15.67 -15.29 17.29
N VAL A 239 -15.11 -14.33 16.56
CA VAL A 239 -15.90 -13.41 15.74
C VAL A 239 -16.62 -14.17 14.62
N VAL A 240 -15.87 -15.01 13.89
CA VAL A 240 -16.45 -15.81 12.80
C VAL A 240 -17.58 -16.71 13.33
N ASP A 241 -17.35 -17.47 14.40
CA ASP A 241 -18.34 -18.38 14.97
C ASP A 241 -19.61 -17.65 15.41
N THR A 242 -19.45 -16.54 16.14
CA THR A 242 -20.57 -15.75 16.62
C THR A 242 -21.37 -15.13 15.49
N VAL A 243 -20.71 -14.60 14.45
CA VAL A 243 -21.37 -13.97 13.31
C VAL A 243 -22.04 -15.06 12.44
N MET A 244 -21.37 -16.18 12.18
CA MET A 244 -21.90 -17.29 11.39
C MET A 244 -23.18 -17.90 12.01
N GLU A 245 -23.31 -17.94 13.34
CA GLU A 245 -24.56 -18.35 14.00
C GLU A 245 -25.75 -17.47 13.60
N GLY A 246 -25.55 -16.14 13.52
CA GLY A 246 -26.56 -15.18 13.08
C GLY A 246 -26.82 -15.16 11.58
N LEU A 247 -25.91 -15.70 10.80
CA LEU A 247 -25.95 -15.73 9.34
C LEU A 247 -26.46 -17.06 8.76
N ARG A 248 -26.85 -18.03 9.60
CA ARG A 248 -27.44 -19.28 9.12
C ARG A 248 -28.71 -19.03 8.31
N PRO A 249 -28.95 -19.78 7.23
CA PRO A 249 -30.23 -19.76 6.53
C PRO A 249 -31.39 -19.96 7.50
N ARG A 250 -32.50 -19.26 7.27
CA ARG A 250 -33.73 -19.45 8.04
C ARG A 250 -34.57 -20.47 7.32
N ASP A 251 -35.07 -21.46 8.07
CA ASP A 251 -36.02 -22.45 7.59
C ASP A 251 -37.34 -21.80 7.13
#